data_73f47d460448d45f4b8060a92b2bc1f7
#
_entry.id   73f47d460448d45f4b8060a92b2bc1f7
#
_cell.length_a   1.000
_cell.length_b   1.000
_cell.length_c   1.000
_cell.angle_alpha   90.00
_cell.angle_beta   90.00
_cell.angle_gamma   90.00
#
_symmetry.space_group_name_H-M   'P 1'
#
loop_
_entity.id
_entity.type
_entity.pdbx_description
1 polymer ?
#
loop_
_entity_poly.entity_id
_entity_poly.type
_entity_poly.pdbx_seq_one_letter_code
_entity_poly.pdbx_strand_id
1 'polypeptide(L)'
;MSAAQRRESIIRAVIPVFAKKGFTASTTKDLASAAGVSEALLYRHFPSKESLYENIQEQICSSDSSIHDFVNGLKPGAESLVKMIYLIFKIIFELKATHPLGRSIPRLMIQSLLEDGEFTRSFTEPRFKQMLPHVEESAKAARAAGEMVDLPMRDYERLWFPHHLAMSLRLATLPEDQVFDYSTEPSERKLNAIWFSLRGMGLTDESIKKYFNPEILEPEIDDVLVRAGMRPPPETTYSV
;
A
#
# COMPACT_ATOMS: atom_id res chain seq x y z
N MET A 1 -25.35 18.49 6.20
CA MET A 1 -24.02 17.87 6.29
C MET A 1 -23.36 18.32 7.58
N SER A 2 -22.93 17.39 8.45
CA SER A 2 -22.25 17.71 9.71
C SER A 2 -20.85 18.30 9.46
N ALA A 3 -20.24 18.93 10.50
CA ALA A 3 -18.88 19.45 10.40
C ALA A 3 -17.84 18.33 10.08
N ALA A 4 -18.02 17.14 10.65
CA ALA A 4 -17.19 15.98 10.37
C ALA A 4 -17.32 15.51 8.91
N GLN A 5 -18.53 15.38 8.40
CA GLN A 5 -18.78 15.03 7.01
C GLN A 5 -18.21 16.07 6.04
N ARG A 6 -18.23 17.36 6.42
CA ARG A 6 -17.64 18.43 5.61
C ARG A 6 -16.12 18.32 5.58
N ARG A 7 -15.47 18.07 6.72
CA ARG A 7 -14.01 17.85 6.78
C ARG A 7 -13.59 16.69 5.87
N GLU A 8 -14.28 15.57 5.98
CA GLU A 8 -13.99 14.38 5.15
C GLU A 8 -14.17 14.68 3.65
N SER A 9 -15.25 15.39 3.28
CA SER A 9 -15.50 15.79 1.89
C SER A 9 -14.38 16.69 1.35
N ILE A 10 -13.90 17.64 2.15
CA ILE A 10 -12.78 18.52 1.78
C ILE A 10 -11.51 17.69 1.58
N ILE A 11 -11.15 16.83 2.54
CA ILE A 11 -9.95 15.98 2.45
C ILE A 11 -9.96 15.16 1.17
N ARG A 12 -11.06 14.48 0.87
CA ARG A 12 -11.18 13.68 -0.36
C ARG A 12 -11.00 14.50 -1.64
N ALA A 13 -11.53 15.73 -1.65
CA ALA A 13 -11.47 16.59 -2.83
C ALA A 13 -10.08 17.19 -3.09
N VAL A 14 -9.27 17.41 -2.05
CA VAL A 14 -7.95 18.05 -2.19
C VAL A 14 -6.81 17.07 -2.46
N ILE A 15 -6.96 15.79 -2.12
CA ILE A 15 -5.94 14.77 -2.38
C ILE A 15 -5.51 14.72 -3.85
N PRO A 16 -6.40 14.74 -4.86
CA PRO A 16 -6.01 14.79 -6.26
C PRO A 16 -5.20 16.04 -6.64
N VAL A 17 -5.43 17.18 -5.97
CA VAL A 17 -4.69 18.42 -6.20
C VAL A 17 -3.25 18.25 -5.73
N PHE A 18 -3.04 17.79 -4.49
CA PHE A 18 -1.72 17.49 -3.96
C PHE A 18 -1.00 16.40 -4.77
N ALA A 19 -1.72 15.36 -5.20
CA ALA A 19 -1.17 14.30 -6.03
C ALA A 19 -0.70 14.78 -7.41
N LYS A 20 -1.29 15.86 -7.93
CA LYS A 20 -0.94 16.43 -9.24
C LYS A 20 0.15 17.50 -9.15
N LYS A 21 0.08 18.35 -8.14
CA LYS A 21 0.93 19.56 -8.03
C LYS A 21 2.04 19.45 -6.99
N GLY A 22 1.95 18.48 -6.07
CA GLY A 22 2.76 18.42 -4.85
C GLY A 22 2.25 19.37 -3.77
N PHE A 23 2.86 19.27 -2.59
CA PHE A 23 2.50 20.13 -1.47
C PHE A 23 2.87 21.60 -1.77
N THR A 24 4.11 21.85 -2.17
CA THR A 24 4.66 23.20 -2.35
C THR A 24 3.89 24.03 -3.40
N ALA A 25 3.60 23.44 -4.58
CA ALA A 25 2.95 24.16 -5.68
C ALA A 25 1.41 24.22 -5.58
N SER A 26 0.78 23.53 -4.62
CA SER A 26 -0.66 23.62 -4.40
C SER A 26 -1.01 24.91 -3.64
N THR A 27 -1.86 25.76 -4.25
CA THR A 27 -2.32 26.99 -3.61
C THR A 27 -3.62 26.76 -2.83
N THR A 28 -3.89 27.59 -1.80
CA THR A 28 -5.16 27.57 -1.06
C THR A 28 -6.36 27.70 -1.99
N LYS A 29 -6.23 28.55 -3.02
CA LYS A 29 -7.28 28.76 -4.03
C LYS A 29 -7.57 27.48 -4.80
N ASP A 30 -6.53 26.72 -5.19
CA ASP A 30 -6.69 25.41 -5.86
C ASP A 30 -7.45 24.42 -4.96
N LEU A 31 -7.07 24.36 -3.68
CA LEU A 31 -7.65 23.46 -2.70
C LEU A 31 -9.12 23.80 -2.40
N ALA A 32 -9.41 25.08 -2.16
CA ALA A 32 -10.76 25.56 -1.92
C ALA A 32 -11.68 25.32 -3.14
N SER A 33 -11.17 25.61 -4.35
CA SER A 33 -11.87 25.35 -5.62
C SER A 33 -12.19 23.88 -5.81
N ALA A 34 -11.22 23.00 -5.57
CA ALA A 34 -11.41 21.54 -5.70
C ALA A 34 -12.45 21.02 -4.69
N ALA A 35 -12.47 21.58 -3.48
CA ALA A 35 -13.42 21.22 -2.44
C ALA A 35 -14.81 21.88 -2.61
N GLY A 36 -14.98 22.79 -3.57
CA GLY A 36 -16.23 23.53 -3.78
C GLY A 36 -16.59 24.43 -2.60
N VAL A 37 -15.59 25.00 -1.93
CA VAL A 37 -15.75 25.87 -0.76
C VAL A 37 -15.00 27.20 -0.93
N SER A 38 -15.35 28.21 -0.10
CA SER A 38 -14.51 29.43 -0.02
C SER A 38 -13.22 29.14 0.75
N GLU A 39 -12.17 29.92 0.48
CA GLU A 39 -10.91 29.84 1.24
C GLU A 39 -11.16 30.09 2.74
N ALA A 40 -12.04 31.02 3.09
CA ALA A 40 -12.42 31.28 4.48
C ALA A 40 -13.07 30.05 5.15
N LEU A 41 -13.89 29.30 4.41
CA LEU A 41 -14.49 28.06 4.91
C LEU A 41 -13.46 26.95 5.04
N LEU A 42 -12.54 26.85 4.08
CA LEU A 42 -11.41 25.90 4.15
C LEU A 42 -10.58 26.14 5.41
N TYR A 43 -10.16 27.38 5.66
CA TYR A 43 -9.37 27.75 6.84
C TYR A 43 -10.13 27.60 8.16
N ARG A 44 -11.44 27.71 8.17
CA ARG A 44 -12.23 27.41 9.36
C ARG A 44 -12.16 25.93 9.76
N HIS A 45 -11.98 25.03 8.80
CA HIS A 45 -11.86 23.58 9.04
C HIS A 45 -10.41 23.14 9.23
N PHE A 46 -9.47 23.78 8.54
CA PHE A 46 -8.03 23.46 8.55
C PHE A 46 -7.26 24.79 8.63
N PRO A 47 -6.67 25.12 9.80
CA PRO A 47 -6.06 26.44 10.04
C PRO A 47 -4.92 26.80 9.08
N SER A 48 -4.30 25.80 8.44
CA SER A 48 -3.25 25.99 7.44
C SER A 48 -3.25 24.89 6.39
N LYS A 49 -2.47 25.02 5.33
CA LYS A 49 -2.25 24.00 4.31
C LYS A 49 -1.54 22.78 4.91
N GLU A 50 -0.62 23.01 5.81
CA GLU A 50 0.11 22.00 6.58
C GLU A 50 -0.88 21.16 7.40
N SER A 51 -1.76 21.80 8.19
CA SER A 51 -2.78 21.12 8.96
C SER A 51 -3.74 20.27 8.08
N LEU A 52 -4.09 20.77 6.90
CA LEU A 52 -4.89 19.99 5.95
C LEU A 52 -4.12 18.75 5.45
N TYR A 53 -2.83 18.91 5.16
CA TYR A 53 -1.97 17.83 4.68
C TYR A 53 -1.72 16.77 5.77
N GLU A 54 -1.50 17.19 7.01
CA GLU A 54 -1.39 16.31 8.19
C GLU A 54 -2.67 15.51 8.40
N ASN A 55 -3.84 16.14 8.29
CA ASN A 55 -5.13 15.42 8.38
C ASN A 55 -5.33 14.40 7.24
N ILE A 56 -4.80 14.67 6.03
CA ILE A 56 -4.77 13.69 4.95
C ILE A 56 -3.87 12.51 5.36
N GLN A 57 -2.70 12.78 5.90
CA GLN A 57 -1.78 11.75 6.39
C GLN A 57 -2.45 10.89 7.47
N GLU A 58 -3.04 11.51 8.48
CA GLU A 58 -3.76 10.81 9.55
C GLU A 58 -4.87 9.90 9.00
N GLN A 59 -5.68 10.41 8.08
CA GLN A 59 -6.81 9.65 7.51
C GLN A 59 -6.36 8.47 6.63
N ILE A 60 -5.28 8.65 5.86
CA ILE A 60 -4.72 7.60 4.99
C ILE A 60 -3.83 6.65 5.80
N CYS A 61 -3.13 7.19 6.82
CA CYS A 61 -2.17 6.45 7.63
C CYS A 61 -2.78 5.78 8.85
N SER A 62 -4.08 6.01 9.17
CA SER A 62 -4.74 5.31 10.27
C SER A 62 -4.51 3.81 10.09
N SER A 63 -3.70 3.24 11.00
CA SER A 63 -3.34 1.83 10.97
C SER A 63 -4.58 1.00 11.23
N ASP A 64 -4.95 0.18 10.25
CA ASP A 64 -6.01 -0.78 10.45
C ASP A 64 -5.48 -1.94 11.30
N SER A 65 -6.18 -2.21 12.41
CA SER A 65 -5.88 -3.33 13.29
C SER A 65 -5.92 -4.69 12.57
N SER A 66 -6.75 -4.82 11.54
CA SER A 66 -6.93 -6.10 10.82
C SER A 66 -5.66 -6.60 10.13
N ILE A 67 -4.89 -5.70 9.52
CA ILE A 67 -3.59 -6.05 8.93
C ILE A 67 -2.59 -6.42 10.02
N HIS A 68 -2.58 -5.65 11.11
CA HIS A 68 -1.73 -5.93 12.26
C HIS A 68 -2.05 -7.29 12.88
N ASP A 69 -3.34 -7.56 13.14
CA ASP A 69 -3.81 -8.83 13.73
C ASP A 69 -3.47 -10.02 12.81
N PHE A 70 -3.61 -9.84 11.50
CA PHE A 70 -3.20 -10.85 10.52
C PHE A 70 -1.71 -11.17 10.63
N VAL A 71 -0.84 -10.15 10.58
CA VAL A 71 0.62 -10.32 10.65
C VAL A 71 1.03 -10.96 11.97
N ASN A 72 0.47 -10.50 13.09
CA ASN A 72 0.75 -11.06 14.42
C ASN A 72 0.27 -12.51 14.60
N GLY A 73 -0.76 -12.92 13.86
CA GLY A 73 -1.28 -14.29 13.87
C GLY A 73 -0.44 -15.28 13.06
N LEU A 74 0.49 -14.82 12.24
CA LEU A 74 1.33 -15.68 11.41
C LEU A 74 2.38 -16.41 12.26
N LYS A 75 2.55 -17.71 12.02
CA LYS A 75 3.62 -18.50 12.64
C LYS A 75 4.93 -18.23 11.91
N PRO A 76 6.05 -17.94 12.61
CA PRO A 76 7.33 -17.70 11.96
C PRO A 76 7.76 -18.85 11.01
N GLY A 77 8.12 -18.50 9.76
CA GLY A 77 8.54 -19.47 8.74
C GLY A 77 8.44 -18.94 7.32
N ALA A 78 8.77 -19.78 6.35
CA ALA A 78 8.72 -19.43 4.93
C ALA A 78 7.31 -19.07 4.46
N GLU A 79 6.28 -19.77 4.94
CA GLU A 79 4.87 -19.47 4.63
C GLU A 79 4.49 -18.04 5.02
N SER A 80 4.91 -17.58 6.20
CA SER A 80 4.63 -16.22 6.68
C SER A 80 5.31 -15.16 5.82
N LEU A 81 6.54 -15.41 5.36
CA LEU A 81 7.21 -14.51 4.41
C LEU A 81 6.41 -14.43 3.10
N VAL A 82 5.96 -15.56 2.58
CA VAL A 82 5.12 -15.58 1.36
C VAL A 82 3.84 -14.76 1.55
N LYS A 83 3.11 -14.97 2.66
CA LYS A 83 1.87 -14.25 2.97
C LYS A 83 2.09 -12.75 3.13
N MET A 84 3.14 -12.34 3.84
CA MET A 84 3.48 -10.91 4.01
C MET A 84 3.83 -10.23 2.69
N ILE A 85 4.63 -10.87 1.84
CA ILE A 85 4.98 -10.31 0.52
C ILE A 85 3.75 -10.26 -0.39
N TYR A 86 2.93 -11.32 -0.38
CA TYR A 86 1.67 -11.32 -1.14
C TYR A 86 0.74 -10.18 -0.71
N LEU A 87 0.58 -9.96 0.61
CA LEU A 87 -0.20 -8.86 1.17
C LEU A 87 0.34 -7.48 0.72
N ILE A 88 1.65 -7.25 0.76
CA ILE A 88 2.27 -5.99 0.31
C ILE A 88 1.94 -5.73 -1.16
N PHE A 89 2.14 -6.71 -2.03
CA PHE A 89 1.82 -6.58 -3.44
C PHE A 89 0.33 -6.33 -3.66
N LYS A 90 -0.53 -7.06 -2.94
CA LYS A 90 -1.97 -6.92 -3.04
C LYS A 90 -2.40 -5.50 -2.66
N ILE A 91 -1.95 -4.98 -1.52
CA ILE A 91 -2.23 -3.59 -1.09
C ILE A 91 -1.80 -2.60 -2.18
N ILE A 92 -0.57 -2.69 -2.67
CA ILE A 92 -0.02 -1.73 -3.63
C ILE A 92 -0.77 -1.77 -4.98
N PHE A 93 -1.14 -2.94 -5.45
CA PHE A 93 -1.80 -3.09 -6.74
C PHE A 93 -3.31 -2.85 -6.69
N GLU A 94 -3.99 -3.20 -5.59
CA GLU A 94 -5.45 -3.16 -5.52
C GLU A 94 -6.04 -1.88 -4.91
N LEU A 95 -5.28 -1.08 -4.20
CA LEU A 95 -5.68 0.30 -3.86
C LEU A 95 -6.25 1.07 -5.09
N LYS A 96 -6.04 0.53 -6.30
CA LYS A 96 -6.50 1.14 -7.55
C LYS A 96 -7.99 0.94 -7.85
N ALA A 97 -8.54 -0.24 -7.58
CA ALA A 97 -9.78 -0.66 -8.23
C ALA A 97 -11.04 -0.17 -7.49
N THR A 98 -10.97 -0.03 -6.18
CA THR A 98 -12.15 0.12 -5.32
C THR A 98 -12.17 1.41 -4.49
N HIS A 99 -11.03 2.07 -4.31
CA HIS A 99 -10.97 3.31 -3.55
C HIS A 99 -11.01 4.53 -4.48
N PRO A 100 -11.88 5.53 -4.23
CA PRO A 100 -11.97 6.75 -5.06
C PRO A 100 -10.64 7.48 -5.24
N LEU A 101 -9.69 7.29 -4.31
CA LEU A 101 -8.37 7.89 -4.30
C LEU A 101 -7.25 6.93 -4.76
N GLY A 102 -7.58 5.75 -5.26
CA GLY A 102 -6.61 4.70 -5.58
C GLY A 102 -5.55 5.07 -6.62
N ARG A 103 -5.82 6.06 -7.48
CA ARG A 103 -4.80 6.65 -8.39
C ARG A 103 -4.04 7.81 -7.78
N SER A 104 -4.64 8.49 -6.80
CA SER A 104 -4.08 9.70 -6.21
C SER A 104 -3.05 9.40 -5.13
N ILE A 105 -3.27 8.36 -4.31
CA ILE A 105 -2.35 8.01 -3.22
C ILE A 105 -0.95 7.65 -3.72
N PRO A 106 -0.76 6.76 -4.73
CA PRO A 106 0.58 6.47 -5.27
C PRO A 106 1.25 7.71 -5.88
N ARG A 107 0.47 8.56 -6.55
CA ARG A 107 0.99 9.83 -7.09
C ARG A 107 1.43 10.79 -5.98
N LEU A 108 0.64 10.88 -4.90
CA LEU A 108 0.96 11.70 -3.75
C LEU A 108 2.24 11.23 -3.05
N MET A 109 2.43 9.91 -2.91
CA MET A 109 3.66 9.34 -2.38
C MET A 109 4.88 9.71 -3.23
N ILE A 110 4.76 9.66 -4.56
CA ILE A 110 5.84 10.05 -5.46
C ILE A 110 6.12 11.55 -5.37
N GLN A 111 5.09 12.39 -5.38
CA GLN A 111 5.28 13.83 -5.20
C GLN A 111 5.98 14.16 -3.88
N SER A 112 5.60 13.46 -2.81
CA SER A 112 6.31 13.58 -1.53
C SER A 112 7.79 13.22 -1.65
N LEU A 113 8.13 12.12 -2.33
CA LEU A 113 9.54 11.72 -2.53
C LEU A 113 10.34 12.70 -3.40
N LEU A 114 9.68 13.47 -4.26
CA LEU A 114 10.30 14.53 -5.05
C LEU A 114 10.50 15.84 -4.26
N GLU A 115 9.86 15.96 -3.09
CA GLU A 115 9.97 17.10 -2.16
C GLU A 115 10.78 16.68 -0.93
N ASP A 116 10.17 16.49 0.22
CA ASP A 116 10.82 16.19 1.50
C ASP A 116 10.69 14.74 2.00
N GLY A 117 9.85 13.96 1.33
CA GLY A 117 9.56 12.56 1.67
C GLY A 117 8.68 12.36 2.90
N GLU A 118 8.22 13.42 3.56
CA GLU A 118 7.49 13.38 4.84
C GLU A 118 6.21 12.53 4.76
N PHE A 119 5.38 12.74 3.74
CA PHE A 119 4.15 11.96 3.57
C PHE A 119 4.46 10.47 3.38
N THR A 120 5.42 10.15 2.50
CA THR A 120 5.80 8.76 2.25
C THR A 120 6.37 8.12 3.49
N ARG A 121 7.20 8.84 4.26
CA ARG A 121 7.77 8.36 5.52
C ARG A 121 6.68 8.07 6.54
N SER A 122 5.78 9.01 6.79
CA SER A 122 4.69 8.83 7.78
C SER A 122 3.72 7.69 7.39
N PHE A 123 3.57 7.42 6.10
CA PHE A 123 2.75 6.31 5.61
C PHE A 123 3.46 4.96 5.74
N THR A 124 4.73 4.87 5.37
CA THR A 124 5.44 3.59 5.26
C THR A 124 6.13 3.16 6.54
N GLU A 125 6.80 4.07 7.24
CA GLU A 125 7.67 3.75 8.37
C GLU A 125 6.94 3.01 9.53
N PRO A 126 5.75 3.43 9.99
CA PRO A 126 5.05 2.73 11.06
C PRO A 126 4.71 1.28 10.68
N ARG A 127 4.25 1.07 9.45
CA ARG A 127 3.87 -0.26 8.94
C ARG A 127 5.06 -1.20 8.83
N PHE A 128 6.18 -0.68 8.33
CA PHE A 128 7.41 -1.45 8.19
C PHE A 128 8.05 -1.77 9.55
N LYS A 129 8.08 -0.81 10.48
CA LYS A 129 8.53 -1.07 11.86
C LYS A 129 7.73 -2.17 12.53
N GLN A 130 6.44 -2.24 12.24
CA GLN A 130 5.57 -3.27 12.79
C GLN A 130 5.79 -4.65 12.16
N MET A 131 6.02 -4.71 10.85
CA MET A 131 6.25 -5.98 10.13
C MET A 131 7.66 -6.54 10.33
N LEU A 132 8.66 -5.71 10.56
CA LEU A 132 10.07 -6.10 10.59
C LEU A 132 10.36 -7.24 11.57
N PRO A 133 9.90 -7.23 12.84
CA PRO A 133 10.16 -8.33 13.78
C PRO A 133 9.64 -9.69 13.24
N HIS A 134 8.46 -9.68 12.60
CA HIS A 134 7.89 -10.89 12.01
C HIS A 134 8.69 -11.40 10.81
N VAL A 135 9.26 -10.48 10.01
CA VAL A 135 10.15 -10.84 8.90
C VAL A 135 11.44 -11.46 9.43
N GLU A 136 12.05 -10.86 10.47
CA GLU A 136 13.29 -11.35 11.08
C GLU A 136 13.10 -12.75 11.69
N GLU A 137 12.05 -12.96 12.49
CA GLU A 137 11.73 -14.25 13.08
C GLU A 137 11.40 -15.30 12.02
N SER A 138 10.61 -14.93 11.00
CA SER A 138 10.25 -15.84 9.92
C SER A 138 11.45 -16.21 9.06
N ALA A 139 12.33 -15.26 8.75
CA ALA A 139 13.57 -15.55 8.01
C ALA A 139 14.51 -16.47 8.81
N LYS A 140 14.62 -16.26 10.13
CA LYS A 140 15.39 -17.14 11.03
C LYS A 140 14.83 -18.56 11.03
N ALA A 141 13.50 -18.70 11.18
CA ALA A 141 12.83 -20.00 11.19
C ALA A 141 12.95 -20.72 9.83
N ALA A 142 12.76 -19.99 8.72
CA ALA A 142 12.88 -20.53 7.37
C ALA A 142 14.33 -21.03 7.07
N ARG A 143 15.35 -20.27 7.50
CA ARG A 143 16.75 -20.72 7.40
C ARG A 143 17.01 -21.99 8.21
N ALA A 144 16.51 -22.04 9.44
CA ALA A 144 16.66 -23.22 10.30
C ALA A 144 15.96 -24.47 9.72
N ALA A 145 14.87 -24.29 8.98
CA ALA A 145 14.16 -25.37 8.29
C ALA A 145 14.77 -25.75 6.92
N GLY A 146 15.82 -25.06 6.45
CA GLY A 146 16.39 -25.27 5.11
C GLY A 146 15.52 -24.74 3.97
N GLU A 147 14.48 -23.95 4.29
CA GLU A 147 13.53 -23.37 3.34
C GLU A 147 14.00 -22.02 2.77
N MET A 148 15.12 -21.49 3.28
CA MET A 148 15.69 -20.21 2.89
C MET A 148 17.21 -20.28 2.91
N VAL A 149 17.86 -19.76 1.86
CA VAL A 149 19.33 -19.64 1.79
C VAL A 149 19.77 -18.37 2.50
N ASP A 150 20.99 -18.39 3.01
CA ASP A 150 21.61 -17.20 3.58
C ASP A 150 22.11 -16.28 2.45
N LEU A 151 21.79 -15.00 2.56
CA LEU A 151 22.18 -13.97 1.59
C LEU A 151 22.86 -12.83 2.33
N PRO A 152 23.85 -12.14 1.70
CA PRO A 152 24.54 -11.01 2.31
C PRO A 152 23.68 -9.74 2.33
N MET A 153 22.46 -9.83 2.87
CA MET A 153 21.55 -8.71 3.05
C MET A 153 20.89 -8.78 4.43
N ARG A 154 20.54 -7.63 4.95
CA ARG A 154 19.82 -7.51 6.22
C ARG A 154 18.33 -7.84 6.05
N ASP A 155 17.68 -8.30 7.12
CA ASP A 155 16.27 -8.71 7.03
C ASP A 155 15.30 -7.54 6.68
N TYR A 156 15.62 -6.29 7.07
CA TYR A 156 14.84 -5.14 6.64
C TYR A 156 14.92 -4.88 5.12
N GLU A 157 16.03 -5.20 4.46
CA GLU A 157 16.18 -5.08 2.99
C GLU A 157 15.32 -6.13 2.28
N ARG A 158 15.12 -7.30 2.90
CA ARG A 158 14.20 -8.34 2.42
C ARG A 158 12.74 -7.86 2.37
N LEU A 159 12.38 -6.88 3.21
CA LEU A 159 11.06 -6.26 3.20
C LEU A 159 10.99 -5.08 2.21
N TRP A 160 12.03 -4.24 2.18
CA TRP A 160 12.05 -3.04 1.35
C TRP A 160 12.16 -3.33 -0.15
N PHE A 161 12.99 -4.27 -0.58
CA PHE A 161 13.16 -4.55 -2.01
C PHE A 161 11.87 -5.04 -2.69
N PRO A 162 11.12 -5.99 -2.14
CA PRO A 162 9.80 -6.34 -2.68
C PRO A 162 8.83 -5.16 -2.73
N HIS A 163 8.79 -4.33 -1.68
CA HIS A 163 7.96 -3.12 -1.67
C HIS A 163 8.36 -2.16 -2.79
N HIS A 164 9.65 -1.86 -2.97
CA HIS A 164 10.11 -0.96 -4.02
C HIS A 164 9.83 -1.53 -5.42
N LEU A 165 9.99 -2.84 -5.63
CA LEU A 165 9.62 -3.49 -6.88
C LEU A 165 8.11 -3.32 -7.15
N ALA A 166 7.27 -3.61 -6.17
CA ALA A 166 5.82 -3.45 -6.29
C ALA A 166 5.44 -1.99 -6.61
N MET A 167 6.04 -1.03 -5.90
CA MET A 167 5.84 0.40 -6.15
C MET A 167 6.28 0.81 -7.55
N SER A 168 7.45 0.38 -8.00
CA SER A 168 7.97 0.71 -9.34
C SER A 168 7.06 0.18 -10.45
N LEU A 169 6.60 -1.07 -10.34
CA LEU A 169 5.64 -1.65 -11.28
C LEU A 169 4.30 -0.90 -11.25
N ARG A 170 3.86 -0.51 -10.05
CA ARG A 170 2.62 0.27 -9.88
C ARG A 170 2.72 1.65 -10.51
N LEU A 171 3.89 2.31 -10.41
CA LEU A 171 4.15 3.62 -11.01
C LEU A 171 4.05 3.58 -12.53
N ALA A 172 4.57 2.54 -13.14
CA ALA A 172 4.50 2.34 -14.58
C ALA A 172 3.05 2.27 -15.12
N THR A 173 2.05 2.07 -14.24
CA THR A 173 0.62 2.03 -14.60
C THR A 173 -0.12 3.35 -14.31
N LEU A 174 0.55 4.40 -13.83
CA LEU A 174 -0.08 5.69 -13.53
C LEU A 174 -0.37 6.55 -14.77
N PRO A 175 0.46 6.57 -15.84
CA PRO A 175 0.13 7.21 -17.09
C PRO A 175 -1.14 6.59 -17.71
N GLU A 176 -1.83 7.36 -18.56
CA GLU A 176 -3.00 6.87 -19.30
C GLU A 176 -2.56 5.89 -20.39
N ASP A 177 -1.50 6.25 -21.10
CA ASP A 177 -0.88 5.39 -22.10
C ASP A 177 0.14 4.46 -21.45
N GLN A 178 0.24 3.25 -21.98
CA GLN A 178 1.21 2.25 -21.51
C GLN A 178 2.64 2.72 -21.81
N VAL A 179 3.46 2.81 -20.75
CA VAL A 179 4.87 3.24 -20.87
C VAL A 179 5.79 2.09 -21.29
N PHE A 180 5.51 0.89 -20.83
CA PHE A 180 6.32 -0.30 -21.09
C PHE A 180 5.44 -1.42 -21.65
N ASP A 181 5.88 -2.04 -22.73
CA ASP A 181 5.28 -3.28 -23.22
C ASP A 181 5.85 -4.47 -22.44
N TYR A 182 5.05 -5.00 -21.53
CA TYR A 182 5.44 -6.15 -20.72
C TYR A 182 5.09 -7.49 -21.35
N SER A 183 4.35 -7.52 -22.45
CA SER A 183 3.87 -8.76 -23.10
C SER A 183 3.11 -9.73 -22.17
N THR A 184 2.73 -9.28 -20.98
CA THR A 184 2.02 -10.08 -19.96
C THR A 184 0.84 -9.31 -19.38
N GLU A 185 -0.21 -10.03 -19.00
CA GLU A 185 -1.34 -9.44 -18.30
C GLU A 185 -0.92 -8.88 -16.91
N PRO A 186 -1.57 -7.81 -16.43
CA PRO A 186 -1.23 -7.18 -15.15
C PRO A 186 -1.27 -8.14 -13.94
N SER A 187 -2.20 -9.10 -13.94
CA SER A 187 -2.32 -10.12 -12.89
C SER A 187 -1.14 -11.09 -12.91
N GLU A 188 -0.77 -11.57 -14.09
CA GLU A 188 0.41 -12.45 -14.27
C GLU A 188 1.70 -11.74 -13.88
N ARG A 189 1.86 -10.48 -14.31
CA ARG A 189 3.02 -9.65 -13.95
C ARG A 189 3.15 -9.48 -12.44
N LYS A 190 2.04 -9.27 -11.72
CA LYS A 190 2.01 -9.22 -10.25
C LYS A 190 2.55 -10.51 -9.66
N LEU A 191 2.07 -11.67 -10.10
CA LEU A 191 2.50 -12.98 -9.60
C LEU A 191 3.98 -13.26 -9.90
N ASN A 192 4.44 -12.91 -11.11
CA ASN A 192 5.85 -13.03 -11.50
C ASN A 192 6.76 -12.15 -10.64
N ALA A 193 6.32 -10.93 -10.31
CA ALA A 193 7.07 -10.02 -9.45
C ALA A 193 7.09 -10.50 -7.98
N ILE A 194 6.02 -11.13 -7.50
CA ILE A 194 6.01 -11.78 -6.18
C ILE A 194 7.00 -12.94 -6.17
N TRP A 195 6.95 -13.83 -7.15
CA TRP A 195 7.89 -14.93 -7.29
C TRP A 195 9.35 -14.44 -7.28
N PHE A 196 9.65 -13.43 -8.11
CA PHE A 196 10.98 -12.81 -8.17
C PHE A 196 11.41 -12.26 -6.81
N SER A 197 10.49 -11.61 -6.08
CA SER A 197 10.76 -11.05 -4.75
C SER A 197 11.07 -12.15 -3.73
N LEU A 198 10.29 -13.22 -3.70
CA LEU A 198 10.49 -14.35 -2.79
C LEU A 198 11.85 -15.03 -3.04
N ARG A 199 12.22 -15.21 -4.31
CA ARG A 199 13.57 -15.71 -4.68
C ARG A 199 14.66 -14.74 -4.27
N GLY A 200 14.49 -13.45 -4.54
CA GLY A 200 15.42 -12.39 -4.15
C GLY A 200 15.60 -12.27 -2.63
N MET A 201 14.60 -12.64 -1.85
CA MET A 201 14.69 -12.72 -0.40
C MET A 201 15.48 -13.93 0.09
N GLY A 202 15.67 -14.94 -0.76
CA GLY A 202 16.42 -16.14 -0.47
C GLY A 202 15.57 -17.41 -0.23
N LEU A 203 14.25 -17.38 -0.43
CA LEU A 203 13.46 -18.61 -0.34
C LEU A 203 13.91 -19.61 -1.43
N THR A 204 13.94 -20.89 -1.07
CA THR A 204 14.24 -21.97 -2.03
C THR A 204 13.08 -22.15 -3.00
N ASP A 205 13.33 -22.70 -4.18
CA ASP A 205 12.28 -22.97 -5.17
C ASP A 205 11.24 -23.94 -4.64
N GLU A 206 11.67 -24.93 -3.83
CA GLU A 206 10.78 -25.87 -3.17
C GLU A 206 9.84 -25.17 -2.20
N SER A 207 10.36 -24.27 -1.38
CA SER A 207 9.57 -23.50 -0.42
C SER A 207 8.58 -22.58 -1.12
N ILE A 208 9.01 -21.90 -2.20
CA ILE A 208 8.10 -21.05 -2.98
C ILE A 208 6.99 -21.89 -3.60
N LYS A 209 7.31 -23.01 -4.27
CA LYS A 209 6.30 -23.91 -4.86
C LYS A 209 5.33 -24.47 -3.81
N LYS A 210 5.81 -24.72 -2.59
CA LYS A 210 5.00 -25.25 -1.48
C LYS A 210 3.99 -24.22 -0.94
N TYR A 211 4.40 -22.96 -0.78
CA TYR A 211 3.62 -21.95 -0.05
C TYR A 211 3.01 -20.87 -0.94
N PHE A 212 3.57 -20.61 -2.11
CA PHE A 212 3.04 -19.61 -3.04
C PHE A 212 2.00 -20.23 -3.97
N ASN A 213 0.79 -20.36 -3.45
CA ASN A 213 -0.39 -20.77 -4.21
C ASN A 213 -1.40 -19.59 -4.26
N PRO A 214 -1.52 -18.87 -5.40
CA PRO A 214 -2.44 -17.77 -5.54
C PRO A 214 -3.91 -18.12 -5.27
N GLU A 215 -4.37 -19.34 -5.60
CA GLU A 215 -5.76 -19.77 -5.38
C GLU A 215 -6.11 -19.84 -3.88
N ILE A 216 -5.13 -20.10 -3.03
CA ILE A 216 -5.28 -20.14 -1.57
C ILE A 216 -5.02 -18.75 -0.96
N LEU A 217 -3.97 -18.06 -1.42
CA LEU A 217 -3.54 -16.78 -0.85
C LEU A 217 -4.52 -15.64 -1.16
N GLU A 218 -5.09 -15.64 -2.38
CA GLU A 218 -5.98 -14.58 -2.85
C GLU A 218 -7.19 -14.40 -1.92
N PRO A 219 -8.02 -15.43 -1.63
CA PRO A 219 -9.17 -15.27 -0.75
C PRO A 219 -8.79 -14.97 0.71
N GLU A 220 -7.68 -15.52 1.22
CA GLU A 220 -7.22 -15.24 2.58
C GLU A 220 -6.84 -13.76 2.74
N ILE A 221 -6.08 -13.22 1.79
CA ILE A 221 -5.65 -11.83 1.83
C ILE A 221 -6.80 -10.87 1.51
N ASP A 222 -7.71 -11.24 0.63
CA ASP A 222 -8.92 -10.46 0.34
C ASP A 222 -9.78 -10.26 1.59
N ASP A 223 -9.97 -11.30 2.40
CA ASP A 223 -10.69 -11.20 3.67
C ASP A 223 -10.01 -10.20 4.64
N VAL A 224 -8.68 -10.22 4.70
CA VAL A 224 -7.91 -9.22 5.48
C VAL A 224 -8.18 -7.82 4.97
N LEU A 225 -8.13 -7.59 3.64
CA LEU A 225 -8.33 -6.26 3.04
C LEU A 225 -9.77 -5.77 3.16
N VAL A 226 -10.76 -6.66 3.14
CA VAL A 226 -12.17 -6.33 3.40
C VAL A 226 -12.36 -5.87 4.84
N ARG A 227 -11.82 -6.61 5.81
CA ARG A 227 -11.85 -6.22 7.24
C ARG A 227 -11.11 -4.91 7.49
N ALA A 228 -10.03 -4.67 6.73
CA ALA A 228 -9.27 -3.43 6.74
C ALA A 228 -9.98 -2.25 6.05
N GLY A 229 -11.18 -2.44 5.50
CA GLY A 229 -11.88 -1.39 4.76
C GLY A 229 -11.19 -0.95 3.46
N MET A 230 -10.16 -1.68 3.03
CA MET A 230 -9.37 -1.39 1.83
C MET A 230 -10.03 -1.94 0.56
N ARG A 231 -10.99 -2.82 0.70
CA ARG A 231 -11.76 -3.44 -0.38
C ARG A 231 -13.24 -3.59 0.04
N PRO A 232 -14.21 -3.40 -0.89
CA PRO A 232 -15.60 -3.76 -0.61
C PRO A 232 -15.74 -5.27 -0.43
N PRO A 233 -16.69 -5.74 0.39
CA PRO A 233 -17.01 -7.16 0.46
C PRO A 233 -17.44 -7.67 -0.94
N PRO A 234 -17.18 -8.95 -1.25
CA PRO A 234 -17.65 -9.55 -2.50
C PRO A 234 -19.17 -9.36 -2.59
N GLU A 235 -19.65 -9.01 -3.80
CA GLU A 235 -21.10 -8.95 -4.05
C GLU A 235 -21.70 -10.30 -3.73
N THR A 236 -22.60 -10.32 -2.73
CA THR A 236 -23.38 -11.52 -2.41
C THR A 236 -24.35 -11.74 -3.57
N THR A 237 -24.00 -12.61 -4.51
CA THR A 237 -24.94 -13.10 -5.51
C THR A 237 -26.02 -13.89 -4.76
N TYR A 238 -27.10 -13.21 -4.39
CA TYR A 238 -28.32 -13.92 -4.03
C TYR A 238 -28.83 -14.58 -5.32
N SER A 239 -28.56 -15.87 -5.46
CA SER A 239 -29.28 -16.68 -6.44
C SER A 239 -30.76 -16.64 -6.06
N VAL A 240 -31.55 -16.00 -6.91
CA VAL A 240 -33.02 -15.98 -6.85
C VAL A 240 -33.53 -17.27 -7.45
#